data_ad7cd436eeee55e38872d606bd0f2a46
#
_entry.id   ad7cd436eeee55e38872d606bd0f2a46
#
_cell.length_a   1.000
_cell.length_b   1.000
_cell.length_c   1.000
_cell.angle_alpha   90.00
_cell.angle_beta   90.00
_cell.angle_gamma   90.00
#
_symmetry.space_group_name_H-M   'P 1'
#
loop_
_entity.id
_entity.type
_entity.pdbx_description
1 polymer ?
#
loop_
_entity_poly.entity_id
_entity_poly.type
_entity_poly.pdbx_seq_one_letter_code
_entity_poly.pdbx_strand_id
1 'polypeptide(L)'
;MTTSLFDTIVLGLGGLGSAALYRLARRIGGDCLGLEQFDLDHGRGSSQDHSRIIRLSYHTPAYVELAKQAYTAWAEVEADAGEQLVFKTGGLDLWPTDPAYPMSDYTGSMDACGVVYERLSASEIMHRWPQFRLPDDVTGIYQAEGGIATPNLSNAAHRRLARAYGAVIRDNAPVSAARPVGDEIELVAGDVTYRCRHLIVAAGAWSNHILAHFGRRLHLTITQEQVTYYRTPH
;
A
#
# COMPACT_ATOMS: atom_id res chain seq x y z
N MET A 1 33.28 -12.36 -7.75
CA MET A 1 31.95 -11.82 -7.45
C MET A 1 31.27 -11.47 -8.75
N THR A 2 30.10 -12.00 -9.00
CA THR A 2 29.35 -11.69 -10.24
C THR A 2 28.63 -10.37 -10.02
N THR A 3 28.89 -9.39 -10.87
CA THR A 3 28.18 -8.09 -10.83
C THR A 3 27.11 -8.08 -11.91
N SER A 4 25.87 -7.86 -11.53
CA SER A 4 24.73 -7.73 -12.45
C SER A 4 24.30 -6.27 -12.48
N LEU A 5 24.16 -5.70 -13.68
CA LEU A 5 23.71 -4.33 -13.91
C LEU A 5 22.24 -4.33 -14.32
N PHE A 6 21.46 -3.45 -13.71
CA PHE A 6 20.06 -3.17 -14.02
C PHE A 6 19.84 -1.67 -14.24
N ASP A 7 18.82 -1.29 -14.98
CA ASP A 7 18.43 0.11 -15.02
C ASP A 7 17.89 0.57 -13.65
N THR A 8 16.97 -0.20 -13.08
CA THR A 8 16.35 0.15 -11.80
C THR A 8 16.32 -1.04 -10.83
N ILE A 9 16.69 -0.78 -9.57
CA ILE A 9 16.48 -1.73 -8.46
C ILE A 9 15.44 -1.18 -7.49
N VAL A 10 14.51 -2.04 -7.06
CA VAL A 10 13.50 -1.74 -6.03
C VAL A 10 13.84 -2.53 -4.77
N LEU A 11 14.08 -1.82 -3.66
CA LEU A 11 14.33 -2.42 -2.35
C LEU A 11 13.07 -2.47 -1.50
N GLY A 12 12.68 -3.67 -1.11
CA GLY A 12 11.46 -3.98 -0.39
C GLY A 12 10.29 -4.25 -1.35
N LEU A 13 9.67 -5.43 -1.25
CA LEU A 13 8.59 -5.89 -2.13
C LEU A 13 7.25 -6.02 -1.39
N GLY A 14 7.02 -5.14 -0.42
CA GLY A 14 5.70 -4.89 0.16
C GLY A 14 4.77 -4.17 -0.83
N GLY A 15 3.66 -3.60 -0.35
CA GLY A 15 2.63 -2.98 -1.21
C GLY A 15 3.16 -1.96 -2.21
N LEU A 16 3.98 -1.01 -1.75
CA LEU A 16 4.54 0.03 -2.62
C LEU A 16 5.59 -0.53 -3.59
N GLY A 17 6.53 -1.34 -3.07
CA GLY A 17 7.65 -1.82 -3.89
C GLY A 17 7.23 -2.87 -4.93
N SER A 18 6.30 -3.78 -4.59
CA SER A 18 5.77 -4.74 -5.57
C SER A 18 5.01 -4.05 -6.70
N ALA A 19 4.19 -3.02 -6.37
CA ALA A 19 3.49 -2.21 -7.36
C ALA A 19 4.45 -1.41 -8.24
N ALA A 20 5.49 -0.80 -7.63
CA ALA A 20 6.51 -0.07 -8.38
C ALA A 20 7.27 -0.99 -9.35
N LEU A 21 7.67 -2.18 -8.90
CA LEU A 21 8.36 -3.16 -9.73
C LEU A 21 7.49 -3.62 -10.91
N TYR A 22 6.20 -3.91 -10.68
CA TYR A 22 5.27 -4.23 -11.74
C TYR A 22 5.16 -3.12 -12.80
N ARG A 23 4.98 -1.87 -12.35
CA ARG A 23 4.86 -0.71 -13.26
C ARG A 23 6.16 -0.45 -14.04
N LEU A 24 7.32 -0.68 -13.43
CA LEU A 24 8.61 -0.62 -14.10
C LEU A 24 8.75 -1.72 -15.14
N ALA A 25 8.50 -2.98 -14.77
CA ALA A 25 8.62 -4.11 -15.67
C ALA A 25 7.76 -3.96 -16.93
N ARG A 26 6.57 -3.37 -16.82
CA ARG A 26 5.75 -3.02 -18.01
C ARG A 26 6.42 -2.03 -18.95
N ARG A 27 7.37 -1.22 -18.47
CA ARG A 27 8.05 -0.16 -19.26
C ARG A 27 9.39 -0.58 -19.78
N ILE A 28 10.20 -1.26 -18.95
CA ILE A 28 11.61 -1.57 -19.23
C ILE A 28 11.91 -3.07 -19.24
N GLY A 29 10.87 -3.91 -19.11
CA GLY A 29 11.05 -5.37 -19.19
C GLY A 29 11.95 -5.92 -18.09
N GLY A 30 12.89 -6.76 -18.49
CA GLY A 30 13.83 -7.43 -17.59
C GLY A 30 14.94 -6.56 -17.01
N ASP A 31 15.03 -5.29 -17.38
CA ASP A 31 16.07 -4.37 -16.88
C ASP A 31 15.72 -3.77 -15.49
N CYS A 32 14.94 -4.51 -14.70
CA CYS A 32 14.62 -4.18 -13.33
C CYS A 32 14.71 -5.37 -12.38
N LEU A 33 15.16 -5.09 -11.16
CA LEU A 33 15.35 -6.08 -10.08
C LEU A 33 14.58 -5.64 -8.84
N GLY A 34 13.84 -6.56 -8.24
CA GLY A 34 13.28 -6.41 -6.90
C GLY A 34 14.07 -7.21 -5.88
N LEU A 35 14.49 -6.58 -4.78
CA LEU A 35 15.16 -7.22 -3.65
C LEU A 35 14.26 -7.15 -2.41
N GLU A 36 14.00 -8.31 -1.79
CA GLU A 36 13.31 -8.42 -0.52
C GLU A 36 14.24 -9.09 0.52
N GLN A 37 14.30 -8.52 1.72
CA GLN A 37 15.18 -9.03 2.77
C GLN A 37 14.68 -10.31 3.45
N PHE A 38 13.38 -10.57 3.37
CA PHE A 38 12.73 -11.74 3.96
C PHE A 38 12.13 -12.63 2.88
N ASP A 39 11.46 -13.70 3.29
CA ASP A 39 10.61 -14.48 2.40
C ASP A 39 9.50 -13.59 1.81
N LEU A 40 9.11 -13.86 0.57
CA LEU A 40 7.94 -13.21 0.00
C LEU A 40 6.70 -13.60 0.85
N ASP A 41 5.79 -12.62 1.03
CA ASP A 41 4.57 -12.78 1.84
C ASP A 41 4.79 -12.88 3.36
N HIS A 42 5.96 -12.49 3.86
CA HIS A 42 6.22 -12.42 5.30
C HIS A 42 5.26 -11.48 6.04
N GLY A 43 4.97 -11.78 7.31
CA GLY A 43 4.12 -10.97 8.20
C GLY A 43 4.82 -9.86 8.99
N ARG A 44 6.06 -9.46 8.61
CA ARG A 44 6.89 -8.53 9.43
C ARG A 44 6.69 -7.06 9.08
N GLY A 45 6.08 -6.77 7.93
CA GLY A 45 5.80 -5.40 7.46
C GLY A 45 4.32 -5.06 7.58
N SER A 46 3.94 -3.88 7.04
CA SER A 46 2.55 -3.40 7.05
C SER A 46 1.73 -3.82 5.82
N SER A 47 2.29 -4.59 4.90
CA SER A 47 1.64 -4.97 3.63
C SER A 47 1.17 -6.42 3.63
N GLN A 48 0.90 -6.97 4.78
CA GLN A 48 0.37 -8.33 4.96
C GLN A 48 -1.09 -8.28 5.42
N ASP A 49 -1.76 -9.44 5.54
CA ASP A 49 -3.12 -9.63 6.04
C ASP A 49 -4.14 -9.94 4.94
N HIS A 50 -5.38 -10.22 5.36
CA HIS A 50 -6.47 -10.62 4.48
C HIS A 50 -7.23 -9.44 3.90
N SER A 51 -7.24 -8.31 4.59
CA SER A 51 -7.98 -7.13 4.15
C SER A 51 -7.27 -5.82 4.48
N ARG A 52 -7.50 -4.83 3.66
CA ARG A 52 -7.10 -3.45 3.85
C ARG A 52 -8.20 -2.54 3.36
N ILE A 53 -8.59 -1.56 4.16
CA ILE A 53 -9.62 -0.59 3.76
C ILE A 53 -9.16 0.17 2.52
N ILE A 54 -10.06 0.29 1.54
CA ILE A 54 -9.96 1.22 0.42
C ILE A 54 -11.19 2.14 0.45
N ARG A 55 -10.99 3.44 0.34
CA ARG A 55 -12.05 4.43 0.50
C ARG A 55 -11.72 5.74 -0.21
N LEU A 56 -12.72 6.62 -0.34
CA LEU A 56 -12.56 7.99 -0.80
C LEU A 56 -12.76 9.04 0.32
N SER A 57 -13.09 8.60 1.54
CA SER A 57 -13.26 9.48 2.68
C SER A 57 -11.92 9.88 3.29
N TYR A 58 -11.41 11.02 2.89
CA TYR A 58 -10.18 11.64 3.42
C TYR A 58 -10.42 13.10 3.76
N HIS A 59 -9.69 13.60 4.74
CA HIS A 59 -9.82 14.97 5.28
C HIS A 59 -9.17 16.07 4.42
N THR A 60 -8.56 15.72 3.28
CA THR A 60 -8.01 16.69 2.32
C THR A 60 -8.35 16.30 0.89
N PRO A 61 -8.67 17.26 0.01
CA PRO A 61 -8.98 16.99 -1.40
C PRO A 61 -7.84 16.25 -2.13
N ALA A 62 -6.59 16.56 -1.82
CA ALA A 62 -5.44 15.91 -2.46
C ALA A 62 -5.43 14.39 -2.24
N TYR A 63 -5.77 13.91 -1.04
CA TYR A 63 -5.88 12.49 -0.76
C TYR A 63 -7.11 11.85 -1.42
N VAL A 64 -8.23 12.58 -1.53
CA VAL A 64 -9.41 12.10 -2.26
C VAL A 64 -9.08 11.87 -3.73
N GLU A 65 -8.42 12.83 -4.38
CA GLU A 65 -8.02 12.72 -5.78
C GLU A 65 -6.97 11.61 -5.99
N LEU A 66 -6.01 11.46 -5.06
CA LEU A 66 -5.06 10.34 -5.09
C LEU A 66 -5.78 8.99 -4.97
N ALA A 67 -6.79 8.90 -4.09
CA ALA A 67 -7.58 7.69 -3.93
C ALA A 67 -8.39 7.35 -5.19
N LYS A 68 -8.97 8.33 -5.89
CA LYS A 68 -9.63 8.11 -7.18
C LYS A 68 -8.66 7.53 -8.23
N GLN A 69 -7.44 8.08 -8.30
CA GLN A 69 -6.41 7.53 -9.17
C GLN A 69 -6.02 6.10 -8.76
N ALA A 70 -5.99 5.81 -7.47
CA ALA A 70 -5.72 4.47 -6.97
C ALA A 70 -6.80 3.47 -7.40
N TYR A 71 -8.09 3.83 -7.39
CA TYR A 71 -9.15 2.96 -7.91
C TYR A 71 -8.95 2.64 -9.41
N THR A 72 -8.56 3.63 -10.20
CA THR A 72 -8.23 3.41 -11.62
C THR A 72 -7.03 2.46 -11.76
N ALA A 73 -5.98 2.70 -10.97
CA ALA A 73 -4.78 1.86 -10.99
C ALA A 73 -5.06 0.41 -10.54
N TRP A 74 -5.98 0.21 -9.59
CA TRP A 74 -6.43 -1.12 -9.17
C TRP A 74 -7.18 -1.85 -10.29
N ALA A 75 -8.11 -1.16 -10.99
CA ALA A 75 -8.83 -1.76 -12.11
C ALA A 75 -7.88 -2.23 -13.23
N GLU A 76 -6.80 -1.49 -13.51
CA GLU A 76 -5.77 -1.92 -14.45
C GLU A 76 -5.02 -3.18 -13.97
N VAL A 77 -4.66 -3.23 -12.68
CA VAL A 77 -3.98 -4.41 -12.11
C VAL A 77 -4.88 -5.64 -12.15
N GLU A 78 -6.15 -5.50 -11.79
CA GLU A 78 -7.14 -6.59 -11.84
C GLU A 78 -7.31 -7.13 -13.27
N ALA A 79 -7.38 -6.22 -14.25
CA ALA A 79 -7.47 -6.61 -15.66
C ALA A 79 -6.22 -7.38 -16.13
N ASP A 80 -5.02 -6.89 -15.79
CA ASP A 80 -3.76 -7.57 -16.13
C ASP A 80 -3.60 -8.90 -15.38
N ALA A 81 -4.03 -8.96 -14.13
CA ALA A 81 -3.91 -10.13 -13.27
C ALA A 81 -4.94 -11.24 -13.59
N GLY A 82 -6.09 -10.86 -14.16
CA GLY A 82 -7.22 -11.75 -14.38
C GLY A 82 -7.91 -12.18 -13.07
N GLU A 83 -7.78 -11.39 -12.00
CA GLU A 83 -8.35 -11.70 -10.69
C GLU A 83 -8.82 -10.43 -9.97
N GLN A 84 -9.86 -10.56 -9.14
CA GLN A 84 -10.39 -9.48 -8.34
C GLN A 84 -9.55 -9.28 -7.07
N LEU A 85 -9.07 -8.07 -6.85
CA LEU A 85 -8.22 -7.69 -5.71
C LEU A 85 -8.91 -6.67 -4.79
N VAL A 86 -9.86 -5.91 -5.33
CA VAL A 86 -10.63 -4.89 -4.64
C VAL A 86 -12.11 -5.26 -4.65
N PHE A 87 -12.71 -5.26 -3.47
CA PHE A 87 -14.12 -5.60 -3.25
C PHE A 87 -14.84 -4.37 -2.69
N LYS A 88 -15.77 -3.80 -3.45
CA LYS A 88 -16.62 -2.70 -3.00
C LYS A 88 -17.73 -3.25 -2.11
N THR A 89 -17.49 -3.24 -0.82
CA THR A 89 -18.42 -3.73 0.20
C THR A 89 -19.23 -2.62 0.84
N GLY A 90 -18.97 -1.37 0.45
CA GLY A 90 -19.33 -0.19 1.21
C GLY A 90 -18.33 0.07 2.34
N GLY A 91 -18.27 1.31 2.77
CA GLY A 91 -17.45 1.76 3.89
C GLY A 91 -18.25 2.65 4.81
N LEU A 92 -18.15 2.44 6.11
CA LEU A 92 -18.80 3.23 7.14
C LEU A 92 -17.73 3.81 8.07
N ASP A 93 -17.59 5.12 8.07
CA ASP A 93 -16.76 5.86 9.01
C ASP A 93 -17.65 6.45 10.11
N LEU A 94 -17.26 6.30 11.38
CA LEU A 94 -18.04 6.73 12.55
C LEU A 94 -17.36 7.90 13.26
N TRP A 95 -18.17 8.90 13.66
CA TRP A 95 -17.73 10.06 14.44
C TRP A 95 -18.42 10.08 15.79
N PRO A 96 -17.67 9.97 16.89
CA PRO A 96 -18.16 10.28 18.23
C PRO A 96 -18.33 11.78 18.42
N THR A 97 -18.88 12.22 19.57
CA THR A 97 -19.12 13.63 19.90
C THR A 97 -17.85 14.49 19.89
N ASP A 98 -16.72 13.92 20.31
CA ASP A 98 -15.43 14.65 20.37
C ASP A 98 -14.37 13.91 19.51
N PRO A 99 -14.42 14.07 18.19
CA PRO A 99 -13.53 13.38 17.27
C PRO A 99 -12.18 14.10 17.16
N ALA A 100 -11.11 13.34 16.98
CA ALA A 100 -9.77 13.89 16.72
C ALA A 100 -9.71 14.76 15.44
N TYR A 101 -10.58 14.45 14.46
CA TYR A 101 -10.76 15.21 13.22
C TYR A 101 -12.24 15.45 12.99
N PRO A 102 -12.68 16.68 12.72
CA PRO A 102 -14.10 16.98 12.50
C PRO A 102 -14.61 16.30 11.20
N MET A 103 -15.84 15.81 11.23
CA MET A 103 -16.50 15.24 10.05
C MET A 103 -16.54 16.23 8.87
N SER A 104 -16.63 17.53 9.16
CA SER A 104 -16.67 18.59 8.14
C SER A 104 -15.44 18.59 7.21
N ASP A 105 -14.27 18.22 7.70
CA ASP A 105 -13.05 18.17 6.89
C ASP A 105 -13.14 17.06 5.83
N TYR A 106 -13.72 15.92 6.23
CA TYR A 106 -13.95 14.79 5.31
C TYR A 106 -15.04 15.10 4.31
N THR A 107 -16.20 15.57 4.78
CA THR A 107 -17.32 15.90 3.88
C THR A 107 -16.97 17.05 2.95
N GLY A 108 -16.31 18.11 3.44
CA GLY A 108 -15.86 19.21 2.61
C GLY A 108 -14.87 18.78 1.51
N SER A 109 -13.96 17.86 1.84
CA SER A 109 -13.03 17.31 0.87
C SER A 109 -13.71 16.44 -0.17
N MET A 110 -14.66 15.61 0.26
CA MET A 110 -15.45 14.76 -0.63
C MET A 110 -16.34 15.58 -1.55
N ASP A 111 -17.04 16.60 -1.01
CA ASP A 111 -17.86 17.54 -1.78
C ASP A 111 -17.05 18.26 -2.85
N ALA A 112 -15.87 18.80 -2.47
CA ALA A 112 -14.96 19.46 -3.39
C ALA A 112 -14.47 18.56 -4.55
N CYS A 113 -14.42 17.24 -4.31
CA CYS A 113 -14.00 16.25 -5.31
C CYS A 113 -15.16 15.51 -5.95
N GLY A 114 -16.43 15.88 -5.69
CA GLY A 114 -17.61 15.25 -6.28
C GLY A 114 -17.82 13.80 -5.87
N VAL A 115 -17.44 13.43 -4.64
CA VAL A 115 -17.63 12.08 -4.08
C VAL A 115 -19.02 11.98 -3.45
N VAL A 116 -19.77 10.95 -3.81
CA VAL A 116 -21.10 10.67 -3.26
C VAL A 116 -20.95 9.92 -1.92
N TYR A 117 -21.68 10.36 -0.92
CA TYR A 117 -21.76 9.72 0.39
C TYR A 117 -23.11 10.00 1.04
N GLU A 118 -23.46 9.23 2.06
CA GLU A 118 -24.61 9.43 2.91
C GLU A 118 -24.17 9.81 4.33
N ARG A 119 -24.84 10.79 4.94
CA ARG A 119 -24.72 11.05 6.38
C ARG A 119 -25.79 10.27 7.10
N LEU A 120 -25.43 9.55 8.14
CA LEU A 120 -26.31 8.68 8.89
C LEU A 120 -26.25 8.99 10.37
N SER A 121 -27.40 8.99 11.04
CA SER A 121 -27.52 8.97 12.48
C SER A 121 -27.23 7.58 13.06
N ALA A 122 -26.96 7.50 14.36
CA ALA A 122 -26.77 6.23 15.05
C ALA A 122 -27.94 5.27 14.83
N SER A 123 -29.20 5.77 14.87
CA SER A 123 -30.40 4.95 14.66
C SER A 123 -30.48 4.39 13.23
N GLU A 124 -30.15 5.18 12.21
CA GLU A 124 -30.11 4.72 10.81
C GLU A 124 -29.02 3.68 10.60
N ILE A 125 -27.84 3.86 11.21
CA ILE A 125 -26.75 2.88 11.15
C ILE A 125 -27.19 1.56 11.80
N MET A 126 -27.74 1.61 13.01
CA MET A 126 -28.21 0.41 13.73
C MET A 126 -29.38 -0.27 13.02
N HIS A 127 -30.21 0.49 12.29
CA HIS A 127 -31.29 -0.09 11.48
C HIS A 127 -30.73 -0.83 10.25
N ARG A 128 -29.77 -0.24 9.53
CA ARG A 128 -29.15 -0.87 8.34
C ARG A 128 -28.23 -2.03 8.72
N TRP A 129 -27.50 -1.90 9.82
CA TRP A 129 -26.51 -2.87 10.30
C TRP A 129 -26.76 -3.20 11.78
N PRO A 130 -27.67 -4.14 12.07
CA PRO A 130 -28.11 -4.43 13.44
C PRO A 130 -27.03 -4.98 14.38
N GLN A 131 -25.86 -5.34 13.86
CA GLN A 131 -24.68 -5.75 14.65
C GLN A 131 -24.05 -4.59 15.42
N PHE A 132 -24.25 -3.35 15.00
CA PHE A 132 -23.74 -2.19 15.72
C PHE A 132 -24.61 -1.87 16.94
N ARG A 133 -23.98 -1.35 17.97
CA ARG A 133 -24.61 -0.74 19.14
C ARG A 133 -23.89 0.57 19.39
N LEU A 134 -24.52 1.67 19.01
CA LEU A 134 -23.93 3.00 19.01
C LEU A 134 -24.66 3.90 20.00
N PRO A 135 -23.94 4.77 20.74
CA PRO A 135 -24.55 5.91 21.44
C PRO A 135 -25.31 6.82 20.46
N ASP A 136 -26.37 7.49 20.95
CA ASP A 136 -27.26 8.31 20.11
C ASP A 136 -26.58 9.53 19.48
N ASP A 137 -25.47 9.99 20.05
CA ASP A 137 -24.67 11.12 19.60
C ASP A 137 -23.64 10.77 18.51
N VAL A 138 -23.49 9.49 18.19
CA VAL A 138 -22.63 9.05 17.08
C VAL A 138 -23.31 9.33 15.75
N THR A 139 -22.55 9.88 14.83
CA THR A 139 -22.94 10.03 13.42
C THR A 139 -21.99 9.27 12.51
N GLY A 140 -22.39 9.00 11.28
CA GLY A 140 -21.55 8.28 10.33
C GLY A 140 -21.63 8.84 8.93
N ILE A 141 -20.60 8.49 8.15
CA ILE A 141 -20.57 8.68 6.70
C ILE A 141 -20.49 7.29 6.07
N TYR A 142 -21.45 7.00 5.21
CA TYR A 142 -21.43 5.78 4.39
C TYR A 142 -21.05 6.10 2.95
N GLN A 143 -20.14 5.32 2.40
CA GLN A 143 -19.71 5.35 1.01
C GLN A 143 -19.93 3.99 0.35
N ALA A 144 -20.75 3.93 -0.69
CA ALA A 144 -20.93 2.70 -1.46
C ALA A 144 -19.65 2.26 -2.19
N GLU A 145 -18.81 3.22 -2.61
CA GLU A 145 -17.53 2.96 -3.29
C GLU A 145 -16.41 2.50 -2.36
N GLY A 146 -16.59 2.61 -1.05
CA GLY A 146 -15.66 2.07 -0.07
C GLY A 146 -15.63 0.54 -0.08
N GLY A 147 -14.58 -0.05 0.49
CA GLY A 147 -14.47 -1.49 0.53
C GLY A 147 -13.14 -1.99 1.07
N ILE A 148 -12.73 -3.14 0.60
CA ILE A 148 -11.47 -3.78 0.99
C ILE A 148 -10.63 -4.15 -0.23
N ALA A 149 -9.32 -3.99 -0.10
CA ALA A 149 -8.33 -4.65 -0.93
C ALA A 149 -7.77 -5.87 -0.17
N THR A 150 -7.25 -6.85 -0.88
CA THR A 150 -6.63 -8.06 -0.33
C THR A 150 -5.10 -7.93 -0.38
N PRO A 151 -4.40 -7.50 0.70
CA PRO A 151 -2.99 -7.13 0.62
C PRO A 151 -2.08 -8.26 0.13
N ASN A 152 -2.24 -9.46 0.69
CA ASN A 152 -1.40 -10.60 0.31
C ASN A 152 -1.58 -10.98 -1.16
N LEU A 153 -2.83 -11.09 -1.64
CA LEU A 153 -3.13 -11.41 -3.03
C LEU A 153 -2.65 -10.28 -3.96
N SER A 154 -2.85 -9.02 -3.57
CA SER A 154 -2.42 -7.86 -4.34
C SER A 154 -0.90 -7.81 -4.52
N ASN A 155 -0.14 -8.05 -3.45
CA ASN A 155 1.31 -8.11 -3.50
C ASN A 155 1.79 -9.29 -4.38
N ALA A 156 1.16 -10.45 -4.23
CA ALA A 156 1.46 -11.63 -5.04
C ALA A 156 1.15 -11.38 -6.53
N ALA A 157 0.01 -10.73 -6.84
CA ALA A 157 -0.36 -10.36 -8.20
C ALA A 157 0.67 -9.40 -8.83
N HIS A 158 1.06 -8.33 -8.12
CA HIS A 158 2.07 -7.39 -8.59
C HIS A 158 3.40 -8.10 -8.90
N ARG A 159 3.88 -8.97 -8.00
CA ARG A 159 5.14 -9.71 -8.21
C ARG A 159 5.04 -10.72 -9.35
N ARG A 160 3.91 -11.42 -9.49
CA ARG A 160 3.65 -12.35 -10.59
C ARG A 160 3.66 -11.61 -11.92
N LEU A 161 2.96 -10.49 -12.01
CA LEU A 161 2.91 -9.65 -13.20
C LEU A 161 4.29 -9.05 -13.51
N ALA A 162 5.02 -8.56 -12.52
CA ALA A 162 6.39 -8.06 -12.73
C ALA A 162 7.30 -9.12 -13.36
N ARG A 163 7.25 -10.37 -12.86
CA ARG A 163 7.97 -11.50 -13.46
C ARG A 163 7.51 -11.81 -14.88
N ALA A 164 6.20 -11.77 -15.14
CA ALA A 164 5.65 -12.00 -16.48
C ALA A 164 6.15 -10.96 -17.50
N TYR A 165 6.38 -9.72 -17.07
CA TYR A 165 7.01 -8.66 -17.85
C TYR A 165 8.55 -8.69 -17.84
N GLY A 166 9.16 -9.72 -17.24
CA GLY A 166 10.61 -9.98 -17.29
C GLY A 166 11.41 -9.51 -16.07
N ALA A 167 10.81 -8.86 -15.07
CA ALA A 167 11.52 -8.44 -13.87
C ALA A 167 12.16 -9.60 -13.12
N VAL A 168 13.36 -9.39 -12.61
CA VAL A 168 14.03 -10.32 -11.71
C VAL A 168 13.60 -10.01 -10.27
N ILE A 169 13.29 -11.03 -9.49
CA ILE A 169 12.97 -10.91 -8.05
C ILE A 169 13.89 -11.84 -7.27
N ARG A 170 14.46 -11.32 -6.19
CA ARG A 170 15.24 -12.06 -5.20
C ARG A 170 14.70 -11.76 -3.81
N ASP A 171 14.26 -12.76 -3.13
CA ASP A 171 13.92 -12.76 -1.71
C ASP A 171 15.08 -13.31 -0.87
N ASN A 172 14.96 -13.19 0.45
CA ASN A 172 16.03 -13.54 1.40
C ASN A 172 17.36 -12.87 1.03
N ALA A 173 17.27 -11.64 0.49
CA ALA A 173 18.39 -10.87 -0.03
C ALA A 173 18.55 -9.53 0.73
N PRO A 174 18.89 -9.57 2.03
CA PRO A 174 19.10 -8.35 2.81
C PRO A 174 20.29 -7.57 2.25
N VAL A 175 20.06 -6.28 1.95
CA VAL A 175 21.14 -5.38 1.51
C VAL A 175 21.94 -4.94 2.72
N SER A 176 23.20 -5.30 2.74
CA SER A 176 24.16 -4.99 3.83
C SER A 176 24.97 -3.72 3.56
N ALA A 177 25.11 -3.33 2.31
CA ALA A 177 25.81 -2.10 1.92
C ALA A 177 25.23 -1.51 0.64
N ALA A 178 25.25 -0.18 0.56
CA ALA A 178 24.88 0.58 -0.62
C ALA A 178 25.79 1.80 -0.76
N ARG A 179 26.23 2.12 -2.00
CA ARG A 179 27.07 3.30 -2.24
C ARG A 179 26.95 3.80 -3.68
N PRO A 180 27.13 5.11 -3.91
CA PRO A 180 27.32 5.62 -5.27
C PRO A 180 28.67 5.17 -5.84
N VAL A 181 28.69 4.82 -7.13
CA VAL A 181 29.92 4.48 -7.90
C VAL A 181 29.80 5.11 -9.28
N GLY A 182 30.40 6.29 -9.46
CA GLY A 182 30.16 7.10 -10.65
C GLY A 182 28.71 7.51 -10.78
N ASP A 183 28.08 7.23 -11.90
CA ASP A 183 26.68 7.50 -12.18
C ASP A 183 25.76 6.33 -11.78
N GLU A 184 26.29 5.32 -11.13
CA GLU A 184 25.58 4.12 -10.70
C GLU A 184 25.51 4.02 -9.18
N ILE A 185 24.65 3.13 -8.71
CA ILE A 185 24.56 2.73 -7.30
C ILE A 185 24.91 1.26 -7.21
N GLU A 186 25.86 0.95 -6.31
CA GLU A 186 26.27 -0.41 -6.00
C GLU A 186 25.59 -0.87 -4.71
N LEU A 187 25.03 -2.08 -4.74
CA LEU A 187 24.36 -2.74 -3.62
C LEU A 187 24.99 -4.10 -3.37
N VAL A 188 25.21 -4.44 -2.10
CA VAL A 188 25.66 -5.76 -1.68
C VAL A 188 24.55 -6.48 -0.94
N ALA A 189 24.14 -7.65 -1.44
CA ALA A 189 23.16 -8.51 -0.78
C ALA A 189 23.73 -9.95 -0.73
N GLY A 190 24.07 -10.41 0.46
CA GLY A 190 24.83 -11.64 0.66
C GLY A 190 26.19 -11.59 -0.07
N ASP A 191 26.46 -12.61 -0.89
CA ASP A 191 27.72 -12.69 -1.68
C ASP A 191 27.59 -12.07 -3.07
N VAL A 192 26.47 -11.42 -3.39
CA VAL A 192 26.19 -10.86 -4.71
C VAL A 192 26.26 -9.33 -4.66
N THR A 193 26.94 -8.77 -5.66
CA THR A 193 26.95 -7.33 -5.90
C THR A 193 26.07 -6.99 -7.09
N TYR A 194 25.17 -6.03 -6.89
CA TYR A 194 24.29 -5.50 -7.92
C TYR A 194 24.64 -4.05 -8.20
N ARG A 195 24.39 -3.60 -9.42
CA ARG A 195 24.48 -2.19 -9.80
C ARG A 195 23.22 -1.73 -10.49
N CYS A 196 22.88 -0.46 -10.32
CA CYS A 196 21.75 0.17 -11.02
C CYS A 196 22.00 1.65 -11.25
N ARG A 197 21.28 2.22 -12.24
CA ARG A 197 21.23 3.67 -12.45
C ARG A 197 20.24 4.32 -11.49
N HIS A 198 19.16 3.64 -11.16
CA HIS A 198 18.09 4.15 -10.30
C HIS A 198 17.79 3.18 -9.15
N LEU A 199 17.66 3.71 -7.94
CA LEU A 199 17.31 2.95 -6.76
C LEU A 199 16.01 3.48 -6.17
N ILE A 200 15.00 2.61 -6.08
CA ILE A 200 13.75 2.89 -5.37
C ILE A 200 13.80 2.21 -4.00
N VAL A 201 13.78 3.00 -2.94
CA VAL A 201 13.74 2.50 -1.56
C VAL A 201 12.29 2.44 -1.09
N ALA A 202 11.72 1.24 -1.07
CA ALA A 202 10.37 0.93 -0.59
C ALA A 202 10.40 0.03 0.66
N ALA A 203 11.43 0.22 1.51
CA ALA A 203 11.79 -0.68 2.61
C ALA A 203 10.96 -0.45 3.89
N GLY A 204 9.84 0.29 3.83
CA GLY A 204 8.92 0.49 4.96
C GLY A 204 9.65 0.98 6.22
N ALA A 205 9.48 0.29 7.35
CA ALA A 205 10.13 0.61 8.62
C ALA A 205 11.66 0.54 8.57
N TRP A 206 12.24 -0.19 7.62
CA TRP A 206 13.69 -0.34 7.44
C TRP A 206 14.30 0.71 6.50
N SER A 207 13.53 1.67 5.97
CA SER A 207 14.01 2.67 5.02
C SER A 207 15.24 3.44 5.53
N ASN A 208 15.27 3.80 6.80
CA ASN A 208 16.42 4.51 7.38
C ASN A 208 17.71 3.68 7.45
N HIS A 209 17.61 2.34 7.48
CA HIS A 209 18.81 1.49 7.41
C HIS A 209 19.49 1.62 6.04
N ILE A 210 18.69 1.67 4.97
CA ILE A 210 19.20 1.85 3.61
C ILE A 210 19.68 3.29 3.38
N LEU A 211 18.88 4.28 3.80
CA LEU A 211 19.19 5.69 3.60
C LEU A 211 20.46 6.13 4.34
N ALA A 212 20.80 5.49 5.46
CA ALA A 212 22.02 5.74 6.21
C ALA A 212 23.29 5.53 5.37
N HIS A 213 23.29 4.59 4.42
CA HIS A 213 24.41 4.37 3.51
C HIS A 213 24.68 5.57 2.57
N PHE A 214 23.68 6.44 2.38
CA PHE A 214 23.75 7.66 1.59
C PHE A 214 23.86 8.93 2.45
N GLY A 215 24.10 8.78 3.76
CA GLY A 215 24.12 9.92 4.69
C GLY A 215 22.77 10.62 4.82
N ARG A 216 21.67 9.92 4.56
CA ARG A 216 20.30 10.44 4.61
C ARG A 216 19.49 9.78 5.70
N ARG A 217 18.52 10.50 6.23
CA ARG A 217 17.56 10.00 7.23
C ARG A 217 16.21 10.70 7.07
N LEU A 218 15.15 9.93 7.18
CA LEU A 218 13.78 10.43 7.28
C LEU A 218 13.34 10.47 8.74
N HIS A 219 12.48 11.43 9.08
CA HIS A 219 11.85 11.48 10.40
C HIS A 219 10.70 10.45 10.40
N LEU A 220 10.99 9.22 10.81
CA LEU A 220 10.03 8.14 10.87
C LEU A 220 9.80 7.73 12.32
N THR A 221 8.53 7.72 12.73
CA THR A 221 8.08 7.04 13.95
C THR A 221 7.38 5.76 13.52
N ILE A 222 7.92 4.61 13.94
CA ILE A 222 7.34 3.31 13.61
C ILE A 222 6.33 2.97 14.69
N THR A 223 5.06 2.82 14.28
CA THR A 223 3.97 2.35 15.14
C THR A 223 3.59 0.92 14.75
N GLN A 224 3.02 0.19 15.69
CA GLN A 224 2.43 -1.11 15.44
C GLN A 224 0.93 -1.01 15.67
N GLU A 225 0.17 -1.11 14.58
CA GLU A 225 -1.28 -1.11 14.63
C GLU A 225 -1.80 -2.56 14.71
N GLN A 226 -2.87 -2.73 15.47
CA GLN A 226 -3.51 -4.03 15.63
C GLN A 226 -4.78 -4.10 14.78
N VAL A 227 -4.89 -5.12 13.94
CA VAL A 227 -6.13 -5.50 13.27
C VAL A 227 -6.77 -6.66 14.03
N THR A 228 -8.05 -6.52 14.37
CA THR A 228 -8.78 -7.57 15.08
C THR A 228 -10.00 -8.00 14.26
N TYR A 229 -10.11 -9.28 14.01
CA TYR A 229 -11.26 -9.89 13.35
C TYR A 229 -12.21 -10.49 14.39
N TYR A 230 -13.46 -10.08 14.34
CA TYR A 230 -14.49 -10.60 15.23
C TYR A 230 -15.39 -11.58 14.49
N ARG A 231 -15.64 -12.73 15.11
CA ARG A 231 -16.69 -13.62 14.65
C ARG A 231 -18.03 -13.03 15.10
N THR A 232 -18.85 -12.61 14.15
CA THR A 232 -20.22 -12.17 14.44
C THR A 232 -21.14 -13.37 14.61
N PRO A 233 -22.01 -13.42 15.62
CA PRO A 233 -23.13 -14.33 15.60
C PRO A 233 -24.04 -13.95 14.42
N HIS A 234 -24.59 -14.92 13.75
CA HIS A 234 -25.44 -14.78 12.55
C HIS A 234 -26.63 -13.89 12.80
#